data_3d0e62587511145663a9d95a4c917349
#
_entry.id   3d0e62587511145663a9d95a4c917349
#
_cell.length_a   1.000
_cell.length_b   1.000
_cell.length_c   1.000
_cell.angle_alpha   90.00
_cell.angle_beta   90.00
_cell.angle_gamma   90.00
#
_symmetry.space_group_name_H-M   'P 1'
#
loop_
_entity.id
_entity.type
_entity.pdbx_description
1 polymer ?
#
loop_
_entity_poly.entity_id
_entity_poly.type
_entity_poly.pdbx_seq_one_letter_code
_entity_poly.pdbx_strand_id
1 'polypeptide(L)'
;MSVFITFVAALLIFGAVIAIHEFGHFAVAKLCGVQVNEFSIGMGPTLIKTYRKGTQYTLRLLPVGGFVALEGEESPESEQAEGGSGDDDGPDIPPEVLAQRTGKPLNEAAVWQRMLVMAAGAVMNFVLGFVVLLLLISLRSEPITSKVIYAVEDNALCGQTGLQAGDEIVAVNGRHCFVANDMLYELMRTESYRADFTVRRDGKLVELPDVQFDTWQDEQGQTHMTLGFTVYGLKKTPLNVLKESANSVIYYGRIIYTSLADLLRGRESINDLSGPVGIVTAIGQAASYGWEDVAELLALITINLGVLNLLPFPALDGGKIVFLLIEAVTGHAVPEKIQGSLTVAAFALLFGLMLFATYNDIVRLVTGAI
;
A
#
# COMPACT_ATOMS: atom_id res chain seq x y z
N MET A 1 8.61 -20.04 14.19
CA MET A 1 9.80 -19.18 13.99
C MET A 1 10.12 -18.48 15.30
N SER A 2 11.38 -18.11 15.61
CA SER A 2 11.64 -17.40 16.87
C SER A 2 11.08 -15.96 16.77
N VAL A 3 10.53 -15.46 17.87
CA VAL A 3 10.01 -14.08 17.99
C VAL A 3 11.04 -13.05 17.50
N PHE A 4 12.32 -13.33 17.74
CA PHE A 4 13.42 -12.49 17.27
C PHE A 4 13.50 -12.38 15.74
N ILE A 5 13.37 -13.49 15.00
CA ILE A 5 13.41 -13.50 13.54
C ILE A 5 12.21 -12.75 12.95
N THR A 6 11.03 -12.95 13.54
CA THR A 6 9.81 -12.21 13.14
C THR A 6 9.99 -10.71 13.32
N PHE A 7 10.54 -10.30 14.46
CA PHE A 7 10.79 -8.88 14.74
C PHE A 7 11.81 -8.27 13.76
N VAL A 8 12.91 -8.98 13.48
CA VAL A 8 13.92 -8.52 12.50
C VAL A 8 13.30 -8.43 11.09
N ALA A 9 12.50 -9.42 10.68
CA ALA A 9 11.83 -9.40 9.38
C ALA A 9 10.87 -8.19 9.27
N ALA A 10 10.05 -7.94 10.29
CA ALA A 10 9.17 -6.79 10.33
C ALA A 10 9.95 -5.46 10.23
N LEU A 11 11.03 -5.35 10.98
CA LEU A 11 11.89 -4.17 10.97
C LEU A 11 12.48 -3.90 9.57
N LEU A 12 12.95 -4.95 8.88
CA LEU A 12 13.50 -4.84 7.53
C LEU A 12 12.41 -4.48 6.50
N ILE A 13 11.22 -5.09 6.60
CA ILE A 13 10.09 -4.79 5.72
C ILE A 13 9.68 -3.32 5.86
N PHE A 14 9.39 -2.87 7.09
CA PHE A 14 9.00 -1.48 7.33
C PHE A 14 10.10 -0.50 6.93
N GLY A 15 11.36 -0.81 7.28
CA GLY A 15 12.50 0.02 6.90
C GLY A 15 12.63 0.17 5.39
N ALA A 16 12.49 -0.93 4.63
CA ALA A 16 12.55 -0.90 3.17
C ALA A 16 11.39 -0.09 2.56
N VAL A 17 10.16 -0.32 3.02
CA VAL A 17 8.96 0.35 2.50
C VAL A 17 9.04 1.86 2.73
N ILE A 18 9.47 2.30 3.94
CA ILE A 18 9.58 3.72 4.25
C ILE A 18 10.78 4.33 3.51
N ALA A 19 11.94 3.66 3.46
CA ALA A 19 13.11 4.17 2.75
C ALA A 19 12.84 4.40 1.25
N ILE A 20 12.08 3.52 0.61
CA ILE A 20 11.66 3.68 -0.80
C ILE A 20 10.68 4.83 -0.96
N HIS A 21 9.75 5.00 -0.03
CA HIS A 21 8.83 6.14 0.01
C HIS A 21 9.61 7.46 0.06
N GLU A 22 10.47 7.62 1.06
CA GLU A 22 11.31 8.80 1.23
C GLU A 22 12.23 9.04 0.03
N PHE A 23 12.76 7.95 -0.56
CA PHE A 23 13.55 8.05 -1.78
C PHE A 23 12.75 8.65 -2.95
N GLY A 24 11.44 8.42 -3.02
CA GLY A 24 10.54 9.03 -3.98
C GLY A 24 10.56 10.56 -3.89
N HIS A 25 10.31 11.10 -2.70
CA HIS A 25 10.37 12.55 -2.43
C HIS A 25 11.74 13.11 -2.76
N PHE A 26 12.80 12.47 -2.27
CA PHE A 26 14.18 12.85 -2.54
C PHE A 26 14.50 12.95 -4.04
N ALA A 27 14.20 11.89 -4.78
CA ALA A 27 14.54 11.79 -6.20
C ALA A 27 13.82 12.87 -7.03
N VAL A 28 12.52 13.04 -6.81
CA VAL A 28 11.71 14.02 -7.55
C VAL A 28 12.04 15.46 -7.13
N ALA A 29 12.31 15.71 -5.84
CA ALA A 29 12.79 17.02 -5.38
C ALA A 29 14.08 17.42 -6.10
N LYS A 30 15.07 16.51 -6.17
CA LYS A 30 16.32 16.74 -6.92
C LYS A 30 16.09 16.96 -8.41
N LEU A 31 15.18 16.22 -9.05
CA LEU A 31 14.84 16.41 -10.47
C LEU A 31 14.13 17.75 -10.73
N CYS A 32 13.34 18.24 -9.78
CA CYS A 32 12.68 19.54 -9.84
C CYS A 32 13.59 20.72 -9.47
N GLY A 33 14.85 20.45 -9.08
CA GLY A 33 15.80 21.49 -8.66
C GLY A 33 15.49 22.05 -7.26
N VAL A 34 14.71 21.33 -6.45
CA VAL A 34 14.44 21.68 -5.05
C VAL A 34 15.62 21.26 -4.18
N GLN A 35 16.02 22.12 -3.24
CA GLN A 35 17.08 21.82 -2.30
C GLN A 35 16.62 20.78 -1.29
N VAL A 36 17.38 19.68 -1.22
CA VAL A 36 17.24 18.66 -0.17
C VAL A 36 18.34 18.89 0.84
N ASN A 37 17.97 19.21 2.06
CA ASN A 37 18.89 19.46 3.16
C ASN A 37 19.40 18.17 3.77
N GLU A 38 18.49 17.23 4.05
CA GLU A 38 18.83 15.93 4.59
C GLU A 38 18.00 14.81 3.96
N PHE A 39 18.62 13.66 3.71
CA PHE A 39 17.98 12.40 3.42
C PHE A 39 18.41 11.38 4.49
N SER A 40 17.47 10.97 5.33
CA SER A 40 17.71 10.09 6.46
C SER A 40 17.00 8.75 6.29
N ILE A 41 17.74 7.66 6.51
CA ILE A 41 17.19 6.31 6.64
C ILE A 41 17.26 5.91 8.11
N GLY A 42 16.10 5.57 8.69
CA GLY A 42 15.96 5.20 10.09
C GLY A 42 15.68 6.39 11.01
N MET A 43 15.54 6.10 12.27
CA MET A 43 15.26 7.04 13.37
C MET A 43 16.26 6.88 14.51
N GLY A 44 16.32 7.87 15.43
CA GLY A 44 17.19 7.87 16.60
C GLY A 44 18.60 8.38 16.30
N PRO A 45 19.62 8.01 17.13
CA PRO A 45 20.98 8.51 17.00
C PRO A 45 21.60 8.20 15.63
N THR A 46 22.36 9.15 15.08
CA THR A 46 23.05 9.00 13.80
C THR A 46 24.24 8.06 13.93
N LEU A 47 24.28 7.00 13.12
CA LEU A 47 25.40 6.06 13.02
C LEU A 47 26.43 6.49 11.97
N ILE A 48 25.93 6.91 10.79
CA ILE A 48 26.77 7.30 9.67
C ILE A 48 26.21 8.62 9.11
N LYS A 49 27.10 9.57 8.89
CA LYS A 49 26.79 10.87 8.32
C LYS A 49 27.76 11.18 7.19
N THR A 50 27.23 11.56 6.03
CA THR A 50 28.04 11.97 4.88
C THR A 50 27.37 13.11 4.15
N TYR A 51 28.17 13.89 3.43
CA TYR A 51 27.69 15.06 2.68
C TYR A 51 28.03 14.93 1.20
N ARG A 52 27.07 15.22 0.34
CA ARG A 52 27.30 15.25 -1.12
C ARG A 52 26.38 16.25 -1.80
N LYS A 53 26.93 17.14 -2.59
CA LYS A 53 26.21 18.14 -3.38
C LYS A 53 25.17 18.92 -2.54
N GLY A 54 25.59 19.43 -1.37
CA GLY A 54 24.73 20.24 -0.49
C GLY A 54 23.65 19.46 0.26
N THR A 55 23.61 18.14 0.15
CA THR A 55 22.68 17.27 0.89
C THR A 55 23.44 16.43 1.92
N GLN A 56 22.90 16.37 3.13
CA GLN A 56 23.33 15.47 4.18
C GLN A 56 22.64 14.12 4.01
N TYR A 57 23.39 13.04 4.05
CA TYR A 57 22.88 11.67 4.05
C TYR A 57 23.17 11.04 5.39
N THR A 58 22.14 10.55 6.07
CA THR A 58 22.28 9.94 7.40
C THR A 58 21.71 8.53 7.42
N LEU A 59 22.41 7.64 8.11
CA LEU A 59 21.90 6.35 8.53
C LEU A 59 21.79 6.36 10.05
N ARG A 60 20.59 6.09 10.56
CA ARG A 60 20.29 6.13 11.99
C ARG A 60 20.12 4.73 12.59
N LEU A 61 20.21 4.63 13.91
CA LEU A 61 20.32 3.36 14.64
C LEU A 61 19.10 2.44 14.46
N LEU A 62 17.91 3.01 14.50
CA LEU A 62 16.67 2.24 14.36
C LEU A 62 16.25 2.24 12.88
N PRO A 63 16.28 1.08 12.17
CA PRO A 63 15.90 1.00 10.77
C PRO A 63 14.37 1.04 10.58
N VAL A 64 13.70 1.85 11.37
CA VAL A 64 12.26 2.16 11.27
C VAL A 64 12.13 3.64 10.99
N GLY A 65 11.38 3.97 9.93
CA GLY A 65 11.21 5.35 9.53
C GLY A 65 12.32 5.85 8.61
N GLY A 66 12.25 7.10 8.33
CA GLY A 66 13.15 7.90 7.51
C GLY A 66 12.49 9.24 7.30
N PHE A 67 13.21 10.18 6.72
CA PHE A 67 12.65 11.46 6.32
C PHE A 67 13.51 12.14 5.26
N VAL A 68 12.89 13.03 4.51
CA VAL A 68 13.54 13.96 3.60
C VAL A 68 13.26 15.37 4.08
N ALA A 69 14.29 16.10 4.50
CA ALA A 69 14.16 17.51 4.83
C ALA A 69 14.34 18.35 3.57
N LEU A 70 13.27 18.98 3.10
CA LEU A 70 13.27 19.87 1.96
C LEU A 70 13.39 21.32 2.48
N GLU A 71 14.23 22.13 1.84
CA GLU A 71 14.32 23.56 2.19
C GLU A 71 13.00 24.26 1.87
N GLY A 72 12.49 25.06 2.81
CA GLY A 72 11.21 25.75 2.68
C GLY A 72 9.98 24.85 2.81
N GLU A 73 10.13 23.65 3.33
CA GLU A 73 9.02 22.80 3.79
C GLU A 73 8.80 23.00 5.30
N GLU A 74 7.68 23.59 5.64
CA GLU A 74 7.25 23.72 7.03
C GLU A 74 6.55 22.43 7.48
N SER A 75 7.30 21.50 8.04
CA SER A 75 6.75 20.30 8.66
C SER A 75 7.37 20.09 10.05
N PRO A 76 6.65 19.44 10.99
CA PRO A 76 7.22 19.06 12.28
C PRO A 76 8.51 18.24 12.17
N GLU A 77 8.70 17.58 11.05
CA GLU A 77 9.90 16.79 10.73
C GLU A 77 11.06 17.68 10.29
N SER A 78 10.80 18.83 9.63
CA SER A 78 11.82 19.80 9.29
C SER A 78 12.30 20.59 10.53
N GLU A 79 11.41 20.84 11.49
CA GLU A 79 11.79 21.43 12.78
C GLU A 79 12.67 20.49 13.63
N GLN A 80 12.50 19.16 13.52
CA GLN A 80 13.39 18.19 14.14
C GLN A 80 14.75 18.10 13.46
N ALA A 81 14.84 18.44 12.18
CA ALA A 81 16.10 18.53 11.46
C ALA A 81 16.84 19.85 11.73
N GLU A 82 16.11 20.92 12.08
CA GLU A 82 16.68 22.23 12.47
C GLU A 82 16.80 22.42 13.98
N GLY A 83 15.91 21.77 14.76
CA GLY A 83 15.85 21.78 16.22
C GLY A 83 16.22 20.45 16.82
N GLY A 84 17.51 20.08 16.84
CA GLY A 84 17.99 18.94 17.60
C GLY A 84 17.52 19.03 19.03
N SER A 85 16.86 17.97 19.52
CA SER A 85 16.58 17.76 20.94
C SER A 85 17.81 18.10 21.79
N GLY A 86 17.75 19.18 22.54
CA GLY A 86 18.40 19.50 23.83
C GLY A 86 19.84 19.15 24.14
N ASP A 87 20.57 18.49 23.28
CA ASP A 87 22.01 18.31 23.37
C ASP A 87 22.67 19.22 22.34
N ASP A 88 23.61 20.00 22.77
CA ASP A 88 24.34 21.12 22.16
C ASP A 88 25.14 20.80 20.85
N ASP A 89 24.71 19.76 20.12
CA ASP A 89 25.17 19.34 18.81
C ASP A 89 24.12 19.66 17.71
N GLY A 90 23.74 20.91 17.59
CA GLY A 90 23.18 21.43 16.32
C GLY A 90 24.13 21.00 15.19
N PRO A 91 23.62 20.47 14.05
CA PRO A 91 24.54 19.96 13.04
C PRO A 91 25.46 21.09 12.58
N ASP A 92 26.73 21.07 13.00
CA ASP A 92 27.78 21.87 12.38
C ASP A 92 27.90 21.41 10.93
N ILE A 93 26.96 21.92 10.10
CA ILE A 93 27.03 21.68 8.67
C ILE A 93 28.23 22.46 8.16
N PRO A 94 29.27 21.79 7.64
CA PRO A 94 30.46 22.47 7.19
C PRO A 94 30.08 23.61 6.20
N PRO A 95 30.67 24.81 6.33
CA PRO A 95 30.37 25.94 5.45
C PRO A 95 30.53 25.59 3.96
N GLU A 96 31.44 24.68 3.64
CA GLU A 96 31.67 24.15 2.30
C GLU A 96 30.47 23.39 1.74
N VAL A 97 29.68 22.74 2.61
CA VAL A 97 28.45 22.01 2.24
C VAL A 97 27.30 23.00 2.03
N LEU A 98 27.21 24.02 2.88
CA LEU A 98 26.22 25.10 2.71
C LEU A 98 26.45 25.85 1.39
N ALA A 99 27.71 26.12 1.02
CA ALA A 99 28.06 26.74 -0.26
C ALA A 99 27.69 25.90 -1.50
N GLN A 100 27.50 24.58 -1.32
CA GLN A 100 27.04 23.67 -2.38
C GLN A 100 25.53 23.57 -2.51
N ARG A 101 24.75 24.21 -1.63
CA ARG A 101 23.29 24.30 -1.72
C ARG A 101 22.93 25.29 -2.81
N THR A 102 22.52 24.77 -3.95
CA THR A 102 22.17 25.57 -5.15
C THR A 102 20.73 25.36 -5.60
N GLY A 103 20.00 24.51 -4.90
CA GLY A 103 18.59 24.26 -5.16
C GLY A 103 17.71 25.39 -4.63
N LYS A 104 16.51 25.52 -5.18
CA LYS A 104 15.49 26.45 -4.67
C LYS A 104 14.71 25.85 -3.50
N PRO A 105 14.21 26.67 -2.58
CA PRO A 105 13.25 26.20 -1.57
C PRO A 105 11.98 25.62 -2.19
N LEU A 106 11.35 24.66 -1.52
CA LEU A 106 10.14 23.99 -2.00
C LEU A 106 8.98 24.99 -2.21
N ASN A 107 8.82 25.95 -1.31
CA ASN A 107 7.77 26.97 -1.38
C ASN A 107 7.94 27.93 -2.58
N GLU A 108 9.16 28.09 -3.13
CA GLU A 108 9.45 28.84 -4.34
C GLU A 108 9.29 28.00 -5.63
N ALA A 109 9.11 26.68 -5.50
CA ALA A 109 8.86 25.81 -6.63
C ALA A 109 7.44 25.99 -7.17
N ALA A 110 7.27 25.80 -8.48
CA ALA A 110 5.93 25.84 -9.09
C ALA A 110 4.99 24.82 -8.43
N VAL A 111 3.70 25.14 -8.30
CA VAL A 111 2.71 24.30 -7.61
C VAL A 111 2.72 22.85 -8.13
N TRP A 112 2.79 22.68 -9.46
CA TRP A 112 2.84 21.34 -10.06
C TRP A 112 4.11 20.55 -9.66
N GLN A 113 5.26 21.22 -9.47
CA GLN A 113 6.50 20.60 -9.01
C GLN A 113 6.36 20.13 -7.56
N ARG A 114 5.77 20.98 -6.70
CA ARG A 114 5.46 20.64 -5.31
C ARG A 114 4.51 19.43 -5.24
N MET A 115 3.46 19.41 -6.08
CA MET A 115 2.54 18.27 -6.17
C MET A 115 3.24 16.98 -6.60
N LEU A 116 4.15 17.05 -7.59
CA LEU A 116 4.93 15.88 -8.00
C LEU A 116 5.84 15.36 -6.90
N VAL A 117 6.49 16.27 -6.15
CA VAL A 117 7.33 15.89 -5.00
C VAL A 117 6.49 15.18 -3.95
N MET A 118 5.32 15.73 -3.59
CA MET A 118 4.43 15.09 -2.60
C MET A 118 3.89 13.73 -3.06
N ALA A 119 3.52 13.59 -4.34
CA ALA A 119 3.02 12.32 -4.87
C ALA A 119 4.11 11.24 -5.02
N ALA A 120 5.37 11.65 -5.10
CA ALA A 120 6.48 10.76 -5.47
C ALA A 120 6.72 9.63 -4.45
N GLY A 121 6.53 9.89 -3.16
CA GLY A 121 6.65 8.87 -2.12
C GLY A 121 5.66 7.73 -2.34
N ALA A 122 4.39 8.06 -2.51
CA ALA A 122 3.34 7.07 -2.79
C ALA A 122 3.57 6.32 -4.12
N VAL A 123 3.98 7.03 -5.17
CA VAL A 123 4.32 6.42 -6.48
C VAL A 123 5.44 5.40 -6.33
N MET A 124 6.49 5.71 -5.55
CA MET A 124 7.59 4.76 -5.32
C MET A 124 7.15 3.52 -4.54
N ASN A 125 6.17 3.62 -3.68
CA ASN A 125 5.58 2.46 -3.03
C ASN A 125 4.83 1.56 -4.02
N PHE A 126 4.08 2.13 -4.98
CA PHE A 126 3.49 1.34 -6.07
C PHE A 126 4.56 0.69 -6.96
N VAL A 127 5.66 1.40 -7.25
CA VAL A 127 6.79 0.85 -8.00
C VAL A 127 7.43 -0.31 -7.24
N LEU A 128 7.66 -0.18 -5.94
CA LEU A 128 8.18 -1.27 -5.12
C LEU A 128 7.24 -2.48 -5.14
N GLY A 129 5.94 -2.27 -4.90
CA GLY A 129 4.93 -3.33 -4.96
C GLY A 129 4.90 -4.03 -6.31
N PHE A 130 4.96 -3.27 -7.40
CA PHE A 130 5.06 -3.82 -8.75
C PHE A 130 6.32 -4.67 -8.97
N VAL A 131 7.49 -4.20 -8.54
CA VAL A 131 8.76 -4.94 -8.66
C VAL A 131 8.72 -6.22 -7.83
N VAL A 132 8.22 -6.17 -6.61
CA VAL A 132 8.08 -7.35 -5.74
C VAL A 132 7.15 -8.38 -6.38
N LEU A 133 5.98 -7.97 -6.90
CA LEU A 133 5.03 -8.86 -7.60
C LEU A 133 5.62 -9.41 -8.90
N LEU A 134 6.37 -8.60 -9.64
CA LEU A 134 7.07 -9.04 -10.85
C LEU A 134 8.07 -10.17 -10.54
N LEU A 135 8.86 -10.00 -9.50
CA LEU A 135 9.82 -11.02 -9.05
C LEU A 135 9.08 -12.27 -8.52
N LEU A 136 8.07 -12.08 -7.68
CA LEU A 136 7.28 -13.16 -7.10
C LEU A 136 6.64 -14.03 -8.20
N ILE A 137 5.91 -13.42 -9.14
CA ILE A 137 5.25 -14.13 -10.23
C ILE A 137 6.26 -14.79 -11.16
N SER A 138 7.43 -14.17 -11.37
CA SER A 138 8.50 -14.74 -12.20
C SER A 138 9.12 -15.99 -11.58
N LEU A 139 9.34 -15.98 -10.27
CA LEU A 139 10.08 -17.00 -9.53
C LEU A 139 9.20 -18.16 -9.04
N ARG A 140 7.91 -17.95 -8.81
CA ARG A 140 6.97 -19.04 -8.47
C ARG A 140 7.06 -20.16 -9.51
N SER A 141 6.85 -21.41 -9.10
CA SER A 141 6.87 -22.56 -10.02
C SER A 141 5.57 -22.72 -10.79
N GLU A 142 4.44 -22.36 -10.16
CA GLU A 142 3.10 -22.51 -10.72
C GLU A 142 2.85 -21.56 -11.90
N PRO A 143 2.01 -21.95 -12.87
CA PRO A 143 1.55 -21.06 -13.93
C PRO A 143 0.73 -19.90 -13.36
N ILE A 144 0.60 -18.81 -14.13
CA ILE A 144 -0.27 -17.69 -13.76
C ILE A 144 -1.72 -18.15 -13.86
N THR A 145 -2.51 -17.95 -12.82
CA THR A 145 -3.94 -18.28 -12.81
C THR A 145 -4.69 -17.35 -13.75
N SER A 146 -5.37 -17.89 -14.75
CA SER A 146 -6.14 -17.10 -15.71
C SER A 146 -7.57 -16.85 -15.21
N LYS A 147 -8.28 -16.00 -15.95
CA LYS A 147 -9.72 -15.77 -15.76
C LYS A 147 -10.58 -16.57 -16.73
N VAL A 148 -9.98 -17.52 -17.43
CA VAL A 148 -10.69 -18.35 -18.41
C VAL A 148 -11.03 -19.70 -17.77
N ILE A 149 -12.30 -20.05 -17.80
CA ILE A 149 -12.79 -21.33 -17.25
C ILE A 149 -12.26 -22.47 -18.09
N TYR A 150 -11.55 -23.40 -17.45
CA TYR A 150 -11.06 -24.63 -18.08
C TYR A 150 -12.16 -25.69 -18.13
N ALA A 151 -12.78 -25.96 -17.01
CA ALA A 151 -13.83 -26.96 -16.88
C ALA A 151 -14.82 -26.53 -15.78
N VAL A 152 -16.08 -26.89 -15.98
CA VAL A 152 -17.14 -26.80 -14.98
C VAL A 152 -17.43 -28.23 -14.50
N GLU A 153 -17.57 -28.42 -13.19
CA GLU A 153 -17.85 -29.72 -12.60
C GLU A 153 -19.23 -30.22 -12.99
N ASP A 154 -19.35 -31.55 -13.14
CA ASP A 154 -20.62 -32.17 -13.47
C ASP A 154 -21.66 -31.86 -12.38
N ASN A 155 -22.83 -31.35 -12.79
CA ASN A 155 -23.94 -30.95 -11.92
C ASN A 155 -23.69 -29.71 -11.04
N ALA A 156 -22.57 -28.99 -11.16
CA ALA A 156 -22.36 -27.74 -10.43
C ALA A 156 -23.43 -26.70 -10.78
N LEU A 157 -23.99 -26.03 -9.76
CA LEU A 157 -25.02 -25.02 -9.95
C LEU A 157 -24.56 -23.86 -10.86
N CYS A 158 -23.28 -23.47 -10.77
CA CYS A 158 -22.72 -22.42 -11.62
C CYS A 158 -22.79 -22.77 -13.12
N GLY A 159 -22.63 -24.07 -13.48
CA GLY A 159 -22.80 -24.55 -14.85
C GLY A 159 -24.26 -24.59 -15.28
N GLN A 160 -25.15 -25.04 -14.41
CA GLN A 160 -26.58 -25.09 -14.69
C GLN A 160 -27.18 -23.66 -14.83
N THR A 161 -26.59 -22.68 -14.19
CA THR A 161 -27.01 -21.27 -14.21
C THR A 161 -26.25 -20.41 -15.22
N GLY A 162 -25.39 -21.01 -16.06
CA GLY A 162 -24.93 -20.37 -17.26
C GLY A 162 -23.44 -20.33 -17.54
N LEU A 163 -22.55 -20.58 -16.56
CA LEU A 163 -21.10 -20.63 -16.79
C LEU A 163 -20.70 -21.85 -17.62
N GLN A 164 -19.77 -21.70 -18.53
CA GLN A 164 -19.30 -22.75 -19.44
C GLN A 164 -17.77 -22.77 -19.55
N ALA A 165 -17.21 -23.90 -19.89
CA ALA A 165 -15.80 -23.99 -20.27
C ALA A 165 -15.50 -23.08 -21.46
N GLY A 166 -14.39 -22.36 -21.41
CA GLY A 166 -13.99 -21.36 -22.41
C GLY A 166 -14.44 -19.93 -22.10
N ASP A 167 -15.32 -19.71 -21.13
CA ASP A 167 -15.71 -18.35 -20.71
C ASP A 167 -14.52 -17.62 -20.09
N GLU A 168 -14.22 -16.41 -20.58
CA GLU A 168 -13.31 -15.49 -19.90
C GLU A 168 -14.12 -14.57 -18.98
N ILE A 169 -13.89 -14.65 -17.68
CA ILE A 169 -14.59 -13.82 -16.70
C ILE A 169 -14.08 -12.39 -16.82
N VAL A 170 -14.95 -11.46 -17.19
CA VAL A 170 -14.65 -10.05 -17.39
C VAL A 170 -15.05 -9.22 -16.17
N ALA A 171 -16.23 -9.50 -15.60
CA ALA A 171 -16.72 -8.81 -14.41
C ALA A 171 -17.58 -9.73 -13.54
N VAL A 172 -17.63 -9.46 -12.25
CA VAL A 172 -18.51 -10.08 -11.26
C VAL A 172 -19.25 -8.97 -10.52
N ASN A 173 -20.56 -9.07 -10.40
CA ASN A 173 -21.44 -8.07 -9.79
C ASN A 173 -21.19 -6.65 -10.35
N GLY A 174 -20.98 -6.54 -11.66
CA GLY A 174 -20.69 -5.29 -12.38
C GLY A 174 -19.27 -4.74 -12.16
N ARG A 175 -18.42 -5.41 -11.37
CA ARG A 175 -17.03 -5.00 -11.11
C ARG A 175 -16.07 -5.75 -12.01
N HIS A 176 -15.25 -5.00 -12.76
CA HIS A 176 -14.27 -5.58 -13.67
C HIS A 176 -13.20 -6.37 -12.93
N CYS A 177 -12.88 -7.57 -13.43
CA CYS A 177 -11.84 -8.44 -12.91
C CYS A 177 -10.53 -8.24 -13.71
N PHE A 178 -9.49 -7.74 -13.07
CA PHE A 178 -8.15 -7.57 -13.66
C PHE A 178 -7.35 -8.88 -13.58
N VAL A 179 -7.42 -9.55 -12.44
CA VAL A 179 -6.77 -10.83 -12.13
C VAL A 179 -7.80 -11.85 -11.66
N ALA A 180 -7.42 -13.12 -11.57
CA ALA A 180 -8.31 -14.18 -11.09
C ALA A 180 -8.79 -13.94 -9.64
N ASN A 181 -7.92 -13.38 -8.80
CA ASN A 181 -8.25 -13.06 -7.42
C ASN A 181 -9.35 -11.99 -7.27
N ASP A 182 -9.54 -11.12 -8.28
CA ASP A 182 -10.67 -10.17 -8.28
C ASP A 182 -12.01 -10.89 -8.23
N MET A 183 -12.15 -11.96 -9.01
CA MET A 183 -13.35 -12.78 -9.03
C MET A 183 -13.60 -13.41 -7.66
N LEU A 184 -12.58 -14.03 -7.07
CA LEU A 184 -12.70 -14.63 -5.74
C LEU A 184 -13.08 -13.60 -4.69
N TYR A 185 -12.45 -12.42 -4.71
CA TYR A 185 -12.75 -11.33 -3.79
C TYR A 185 -14.21 -10.87 -3.89
N GLU A 186 -14.73 -10.67 -5.12
CA GLU A 186 -16.13 -10.27 -5.29
C GLU A 186 -17.11 -11.38 -4.89
N LEU A 187 -16.78 -12.65 -5.12
CA LEU A 187 -17.60 -13.79 -4.69
C LEU A 187 -17.65 -13.92 -3.17
N MET A 188 -16.50 -13.77 -2.49
CA MET A 188 -16.45 -13.83 -1.00
C MET A 188 -17.27 -12.71 -0.34
N ARG A 189 -17.54 -11.61 -1.03
CA ARG A 189 -18.37 -10.50 -0.54
C ARG A 189 -19.85 -10.70 -0.77
N THR A 190 -20.25 -11.79 -1.42
CA THR A 190 -21.63 -12.08 -1.76
C THR A 190 -22.27 -12.91 -0.65
N GLU A 191 -23.25 -12.36 0.06
CA GLU A 191 -23.93 -13.03 1.16
C GLU A 191 -24.90 -14.15 0.72
N SER A 192 -25.34 -14.10 -0.56
CA SER A 192 -26.38 -14.98 -1.11
C SER A 192 -25.84 -16.21 -1.86
N TYR A 193 -24.55 -16.40 -1.97
CA TYR A 193 -23.90 -17.43 -2.81
C TYR A 193 -24.34 -17.38 -4.28
N ARG A 194 -24.68 -16.18 -4.75
CA ARG A 194 -25.13 -15.87 -6.11
C ARG A 194 -24.44 -14.61 -6.59
N ALA A 195 -24.09 -14.56 -7.87
CA ALA A 195 -23.46 -13.39 -8.44
C ALA A 195 -23.83 -13.21 -9.91
N ASP A 196 -23.85 -11.96 -10.36
CA ASP A 196 -23.98 -11.63 -11.77
C ASP A 196 -22.60 -11.68 -12.44
N PHE A 197 -22.48 -12.43 -13.53
CA PHE A 197 -21.25 -12.52 -14.29
C PHE A 197 -21.37 -11.82 -15.62
N THR A 198 -20.34 -11.10 -16.03
CA THR A 198 -20.10 -10.73 -17.41
C THR A 198 -18.91 -11.54 -17.91
N VAL A 199 -19.16 -12.38 -18.90
CA VAL A 199 -18.13 -13.24 -19.50
C VAL A 199 -17.91 -12.88 -20.96
N ARG A 200 -16.72 -13.19 -21.46
CA ARG A 200 -16.46 -13.17 -22.91
C ARG A 200 -16.50 -14.61 -23.42
N ARG A 201 -17.52 -14.92 -24.21
CA ARG A 201 -17.77 -16.23 -24.84
C ARG A 201 -17.69 -16.06 -26.35
N ASP A 202 -16.83 -16.80 -27.04
CA ASP A 202 -16.62 -16.71 -28.50
C ASP A 202 -16.40 -15.27 -29.00
N GLY A 203 -15.64 -14.48 -28.20
CA GLY A 203 -15.32 -13.08 -28.51
C GLY A 203 -16.43 -12.07 -28.23
N LYS A 204 -17.62 -12.49 -27.78
CA LYS A 204 -18.76 -11.62 -27.43
C LYS A 204 -18.93 -11.52 -25.92
N LEU A 205 -19.35 -10.36 -25.45
CA LEU A 205 -19.74 -10.20 -24.04
C LEU A 205 -21.14 -10.79 -23.86
N VAL A 206 -21.26 -11.62 -22.83
CA VAL A 206 -22.50 -12.28 -22.41
C VAL A 206 -22.72 -11.95 -20.94
N GLU A 207 -23.90 -11.47 -20.59
CA GLU A 207 -24.32 -11.26 -19.21
C GLU A 207 -25.04 -12.51 -18.73
N LEU A 208 -24.61 -13.02 -17.59
CA LEU A 208 -25.16 -14.18 -16.91
C LEU A 208 -25.66 -13.71 -15.52
N PRO A 209 -26.94 -13.33 -15.41
CA PRO A 209 -27.51 -12.91 -14.15
C PRO A 209 -27.74 -14.10 -13.24
N ASP A 210 -27.63 -13.87 -11.94
CA ASP A 210 -27.99 -14.82 -10.86
C ASP A 210 -27.32 -16.19 -10.98
N VAL A 211 -26.01 -16.20 -11.32
CA VAL A 211 -25.24 -17.46 -11.30
C VAL A 211 -25.14 -17.96 -9.86
N GLN A 212 -25.53 -19.22 -9.64
CA GLN A 212 -25.64 -19.82 -8.31
C GLN A 212 -24.45 -20.74 -8.05
N PHE A 213 -24.03 -20.82 -6.80
CA PHE A 213 -22.93 -21.67 -6.37
C PHE A 213 -23.39 -22.70 -5.32
N ASP A 214 -22.80 -23.87 -5.38
CA ASP A 214 -23.02 -24.92 -4.38
C ASP A 214 -22.41 -24.50 -3.06
N THR A 215 -23.01 -24.97 -1.96
CA THR A 215 -22.56 -24.70 -0.61
C THR A 215 -22.44 -25.97 0.20
N TRP A 216 -21.53 -25.95 1.17
CA TRP A 216 -21.40 -27.02 2.17
C TRP A 216 -21.21 -26.40 3.56
N GLN A 217 -21.52 -27.17 4.60
CA GLN A 217 -21.32 -26.74 5.98
C GLN A 217 -20.14 -27.50 6.60
N ASP A 218 -19.29 -26.75 7.31
CA ASP A 218 -18.23 -27.34 8.11
C ASP A 218 -18.75 -27.93 9.43
N GLU A 219 -17.86 -28.54 10.23
CA GLU A 219 -18.20 -29.13 11.53
C GLU A 219 -18.70 -28.11 12.56
N GLN A 220 -18.40 -26.83 12.34
CA GLN A 220 -18.83 -25.70 13.19
C GLN A 220 -20.15 -25.08 12.72
N GLY A 221 -20.75 -25.60 11.62
CA GLY A 221 -21.99 -25.12 11.05
C GLY A 221 -21.84 -23.86 10.19
N GLN A 222 -20.61 -23.48 9.85
CA GLN A 222 -20.38 -22.37 8.91
C GLN A 222 -20.62 -22.85 7.47
N THR A 223 -21.32 -22.04 6.69
CA THR A 223 -21.59 -22.34 5.28
C THR A 223 -20.49 -21.79 4.40
N HIS A 224 -19.91 -22.64 3.59
CA HIS A 224 -18.87 -22.32 2.63
C HIS A 224 -19.37 -22.50 1.20
N MET A 225 -18.92 -21.64 0.28
CA MET A 225 -19.23 -21.71 -1.15
C MET A 225 -18.22 -22.62 -1.86
N THR A 226 -18.70 -23.43 -2.78
CA THR A 226 -17.87 -24.18 -3.73
C THR A 226 -17.94 -23.51 -5.10
N LEU A 227 -16.79 -23.26 -5.71
CA LEU A 227 -16.76 -22.61 -7.03
C LEU A 227 -17.35 -23.47 -8.14
N GLY A 228 -17.15 -24.81 -8.07
CA GLY A 228 -17.68 -25.75 -9.05
C GLY A 228 -17.07 -25.62 -10.46
N PHE A 229 -15.97 -24.88 -10.60
CA PHE A 229 -15.22 -24.77 -11.86
C PHE A 229 -13.72 -24.58 -11.61
N THR A 230 -12.93 -24.88 -12.61
CA THR A 230 -11.48 -24.66 -12.64
C THR A 230 -11.11 -23.71 -13.77
N VAL A 231 -9.94 -23.07 -13.67
CA VAL A 231 -9.46 -22.10 -14.66
C VAL A 231 -8.14 -22.54 -15.30
N TYR A 232 -7.85 -22.05 -16.49
CA TYR A 232 -6.57 -22.33 -17.16
C TYR A 232 -5.40 -21.72 -16.42
N GLY A 233 -4.23 -22.37 -16.53
CA GLY A 233 -2.94 -21.80 -16.20
C GLY A 233 -2.30 -21.15 -17.44
N LEU A 234 -1.88 -19.88 -17.32
CA LEU A 234 -1.16 -19.19 -18.40
C LEU A 234 0.34 -19.44 -18.28
N LYS A 235 0.98 -19.61 -19.42
CA LYS A 235 2.45 -19.70 -19.49
C LYS A 235 3.08 -18.38 -19.05
N LYS A 236 4.18 -18.46 -18.31
CA LYS A 236 4.98 -17.32 -17.86
C LYS A 236 5.85 -16.77 -18.98
N THR A 237 5.24 -16.09 -19.92
CA THR A 237 5.99 -15.26 -20.87
C THR A 237 6.32 -13.91 -20.20
N PRO A 238 7.40 -13.22 -20.59
CA PRO A 238 7.72 -11.91 -20.01
C PRO A 238 6.55 -10.92 -20.07
N LEU A 239 5.76 -10.96 -21.16
CA LEU A 239 4.59 -10.11 -21.31
C LEU A 239 3.46 -10.48 -20.34
N ASN A 240 3.18 -11.79 -20.17
CA ASN A 240 2.14 -12.23 -19.23
C ASN A 240 2.52 -11.90 -17.79
N VAL A 241 3.79 -12.09 -17.41
CA VAL A 241 4.30 -11.73 -16.10
C VAL A 241 4.16 -10.22 -15.86
N LEU A 242 4.59 -9.39 -16.80
CA LEU A 242 4.48 -7.93 -16.71
C LEU A 242 3.02 -7.48 -16.56
N LYS A 243 2.14 -8.03 -17.40
CA LYS A 243 0.70 -7.71 -17.37
C LYS A 243 0.06 -8.13 -16.05
N GLU A 244 0.35 -9.34 -15.58
CA GLU A 244 -0.21 -9.86 -14.33
C GLU A 244 0.27 -9.05 -13.13
N SER A 245 1.57 -8.69 -13.08
CA SER A 245 2.12 -7.86 -12.01
C SER A 245 1.46 -6.47 -11.98
N ALA A 246 1.27 -5.83 -13.12
CA ALA A 246 0.59 -4.54 -13.21
C ALA A 246 -0.89 -4.64 -12.80
N ASN A 247 -1.60 -5.67 -13.24
CA ASN A 247 -2.98 -5.92 -12.87
C ASN A 247 -3.12 -6.24 -11.37
N SER A 248 -2.15 -6.95 -10.79
CA SER A 248 -2.13 -7.25 -9.35
C SER A 248 -1.95 -5.99 -8.50
N VAL A 249 -1.14 -5.01 -8.95
CA VAL A 249 -1.06 -3.71 -8.26
C VAL A 249 -2.42 -3.00 -8.25
N ILE A 250 -3.13 -3.02 -9.38
CA ILE A 250 -4.49 -2.44 -9.49
C ILE A 250 -5.46 -3.19 -8.56
N TYR A 251 -5.39 -4.53 -8.55
CA TYR A 251 -6.19 -5.38 -7.69
C TYR A 251 -5.98 -5.05 -6.20
N TYR A 252 -4.73 -5.05 -5.71
CA TYR A 252 -4.45 -4.71 -4.31
C TYR A 252 -4.88 -3.28 -3.97
N GLY A 253 -4.58 -2.31 -4.83
CA GLY A 253 -5.03 -0.92 -4.63
C GLY A 253 -6.56 -0.81 -4.53
N ARG A 254 -7.29 -1.57 -5.37
CA ARG A 254 -8.76 -1.61 -5.35
C ARG A 254 -9.31 -2.24 -4.06
N ILE A 255 -8.73 -3.36 -3.61
CA ILE A 255 -9.15 -3.99 -2.34
C ILE A 255 -8.99 -3.00 -1.20
N ILE A 256 -7.83 -2.39 -1.06
CA ILE A 256 -7.54 -1.43 0.02
C ILE A 256 -8.53 -0.27 0.00
N TYR A 257 -8.78 0.30 -1.18
CA TYR A 257 -9.77 1.38 -1.33
C TYR A 257 -11.19 0.92 -1.00
N THR A 258 -11.55 -0.31 -1.40
CA THR A 258 -12.89 -0.88 -1.14
C THR A 258 -13.08 -1.17 0.35
N SER A 259 -12.11 -1.78 1.03
CA SER A 259 -12.15 -2.03 2.48
C SER A 259 -12.24 -0.73 3.28
N LEU A 260 -11.48 0.30 2.87
CA LEU A 260 -11.61 1.61 3.48
C LEU A 260 -13.01 2.23 3.29
N ALA A 261 -13.57 2.11 2.08
CA ALA A 261 -14.92 2.60 1.80
C ALA A 261 -15.99 1.81 2.57
N ASP A 262 -15.82 0.51 2.76
CA ASP A 262 -16.73 -0.34 3.53
C ASP A 262 -16.63 -0.06 5.04
N LEU A 263 -15.44 0.22 5.54
CA LEU A 263 -15.24 0.70 6.90
C LEU A 263 -15.98 2.02 7.15
N LEU A 264 -15.84 2.99 6.23
CA LEU A 264 -16.53 4.29 6.34
C LEU A 264 -18.05 4.18 6.22
N ARG A 265 -18.54 3.15 5.52
CA ARG A 265 -19.97 2.85 5.39
C ARG A 265 -20.53 1.98 6.51
N GLY A 266 -19.68 1.55 7.45
CA GLY A 266 -20.05 0.66 8.56
C GLY A 266 -20.37 -0.77 8.14
N ARG A 267 -19.89 -1.21 6.98
CA ARG A 267 -19.99 -2.62 6.52
C ARG A 267 -18.92 -3.52 7.12
N GLU A 268 -17.78 -2.95 7.42
CA GLU A 268 -16.69 -3.59 8.15
C GLU A 268 -16.59 -3.00 9.55
N SER A 269 -16.21 -3.81 10.52
CA SER A 269 -16.06 -3.36 11.90
C SER A 269 -14.70 -2.67 12.09
N ILE A 270 -14.68 -1.56 12.84
CA ILE A 270 -13.44 -0.93 13.28
C ILE A 270 -12.58 -1.93 14.09
N ASN A 271 -13.23 -2.90 14.73
CA ASN A 271 -12.53 -3.94 15.48
C ASN A 271 -11.72 -4.87 14.57
N ASP A 272 -12.00 -4.93 13.28
CA ASP A 272 -11.28 -5.78 12.31
C ASP A 272 -10.00 -5.12 11.78
N LEU A 273 -9.76 -3.86 12.14
CA LEU A 273 -8.52 -3.18 11.81
C LEU A 273 -7.34 -3.83 12.55
N SER A 274 -6.32 -4.18 11.78
CA SER A 274 -5.04 -4.63 12.32
C SER A 274 -4.16 -3.43 12.65
N GLY A 275 -3.68 -3.39 13.87
CA GLY A 275 -2.67 -2.43 14.32
C GLY A 275 -1.24 -2.95 14.10
N PRO A 276 -0.23 -2.25 14.63
CA PRO A 276 1.18 -2.65 14.49
C PRO A 276 1.48 -4.07 14.96
N VAL A 277 0.82 -4.54 16.03
CA VAL A 277 1.02 -5.89 16.59
C VAL A 277 0.45 -6.95 15.64
N GLY A 278 -0.74 -6.71 15.08
CA GLY A 278 -1.36 -7.60 14.10
C GLY A 278 -0.52 -7.73 12.83
N ILE A 279 0.04 -6.62 12.34
CA ILE A 279 0.92 -6.65 11.15
C ILE A 279 2.19 -7.45 11.44
N VAL A 280 2.84 -7.26 12.60
CA VAL A 280 4.02 -8.06 12.99
C VAL A 280 3.67 -9.55 13.10
N THR A 281 2.51 -9.88 13.63
CA THR A 281 2.01 -11.26 13.70
C THR A 281 1.80 -11.84 12.30
N ALA A 282 1.18 -11.09 11.39
CA ALA A 282 0.99 -11.49 9.99
C ALA A 282 2.33 -11.72 9.27
N ILE A 283 3.34 -10.88 9.50
CA ILE A 283 4.71 -11.08 8.97
C ILE A 283 5.30 -12.39 9.53
N GLY A 284 5.10 -12.67 10.81
CA GLY A 284 5.55 -13.91 11.44
C GLY A 284 4.90 -15.16 10.86
N GLN A 285 3.61 -15.09 10.59
CA GLN A 285 2.84 -16.16 9.94
C GLN A 285 3.32 -16.36 8.49
N ALA A 286 3.37 -15.30 7.70
CA ALA A 286 3.85 -15.34 6.32
C ALA A 286 5.26 -15.95 6.23
N ALA A 287 6.15 -15.56 7.13
CA ALA A 287 7.51 -16.12 7.17
C ALA A 287 7.56 -17.58 7.61
N SER A 288 6.52 -18.12 8.25
CA SER A 288 6.43 -19.55 8.57
C SER A 288 5.97 -20.39 7.38
N TYR A 289 5.22 -19.81 6.44
CA TYR A 289 4.80 -20.48 5.20
C TYR A 289 5.87 -20.44 4.12
N GLY A 290 6.61 -19.36 4.00
CA GLY A 290 7.73 -19.29 3.07
C GLY A 290 8.03 -17.86 2.57
N TRP A 291 9.05 -17.76 1.73
CA TRP A 291 9.47 -16.48 1.17
C TRP A 291 8.42 -15.85 0.23
N GLU A 292 7.60 -16.69 -0.41
CA GLU A 292 6.56 -16.23 -1.34
C GLU A 292 5.47 -15.45 -0.61
N ASP A 293 5.04 -15.95 0.56
CA ASP A 293 4.03 -15.29 1.40
C ASP A 293 4.59 -13.98 1.99
N VAL A 294 5.88 -13.96 2.36
CA VAL A 294 6.54 -12.73 2.81
C VAL A 294 6.61 -11.69 1.69
N ALA A 295 6.93 -12.11 0.46
CA ALA A 295 6.98 -11.22 -0.68
C ALA A 295 5.58 -10.68 -1.05
N GLU A 296 4.55 -11.53 -0.99
CA GLU A 296 3.16 -11.12 -1.23
C GLU A 296 2.69 -10.12 -0.17
N LEU A 297 2.99 -10.37 1.10
CA LEU A 297 2.68 -9.46 2.20
C LEU A 297 3.45 -8.13 2.08
N LEU A 298 4.73 -8.16 1.67
CA LEU A 298 5.51 -6.95 1.39
C LEU A 298 4.86 -6.14 0.27
N ALA A 299 4.41 -6.79 -0.82
CA ALA A 299 3.70 -6.11 -1.90
C ALA A 299 2.40 -5.47 -1.40
N LEU A 300 1.63 -6.20 -0.59
CA LEU A 300 0.40 -5.67 0.02
C LEU A 300 0.67 -4.46 0.92
N ILE A 301 1.66 -4.56 1.83
CA ILE A 301 2.00 -3.47 2.77
C ILE A 301 2.46 -2.23 2.01
N THR A 302 3.33 -2.38 1.01
CA THR A 302 3.84 -1.21 0.28
C THR A 302 2.77 -0.55 -0.58
N ILE A 303 1.90 -1.33 -1.25
CA ILE A 303 0.77 -0.79 -2.02
C ILE A 303 -0.23 -0.12 -1.09
N ASN A 304 -0.51 -0.71 0.09
CA ASN A 304 -1.36 -0.13 1.11
C ASN A 304 -0.84 1.25 1.55
N LEU A 305 0.45 1.34 1.87
CA LEU A 305 1.06 2.62 2.23
C LEU A 305 0.96 3.64 1.07
N GLY A 306 1.15 3.20 -0.18
CA GLY A 306 0.96 4.05 -1.36
C GLY A 306 -0.46 4.58 -1.49
N VAL A 307 -1.49 3.73 -1.31
CA VAL A 307 -2.90 4.14 -1.35
C VAL A 307 -3.23 5.09 -0.20
N LEU A 308 -2.86 4.72 1.04
CA LEU A 308 -3.16 5.54 2.21
C LEU A 308 -2.52 6.92 2.11
N ASN A 309 -1.24 7.01 1.69
CA ASN A 309 -0.56 8.30 1.55
C ASN A 309 -1.14 9.20 0.45
N LEU A 310 -1.89 8.67 -0.52
CA LEU A 310 -2.62 9.48 -1.50
C LEU A 310 -4.02 9.90 -1.04
N LEU A 311 -4.49 9.43 0.12
CA LEU A 311 -5.78 9.87 0.64
C LEU A 311 -5.75 11.38 0.96
N PRO A 312 -6.87 12.10 0.75
CA PRO A 312 -6.97 13.52 1.05
C PRO A 312 -7.07 13.76 2.58
N PHE A 313 -6.05 13.33 3.32
CA PHE A 313 -6.00 13.42 4.76
C PHE A 313 -4.81 14.29 5.22
N PRO A 314 -5.03 15.35 6.02
CA PRO A 314 -4.04 16.40 6.28
C PRO A 314 -2.69 15.95 6.84
N ALA A 315 -2.63 14.80 7.51
CA ALA A 315 -1.39 14.24 8.05
C ALA A 315 -0.58 13.43 7.03
N LEU A 316 -1.10 13.22 5.82
CA LEU A 316 -0.52 12.40 4.76
C LEU A 316 -0.16 13.26 3.53
N ASP A 317 0.66 12.74 2.63
CA ASP A 317 1.07 13.45 1.41
C ASP A 317 -0.12 13.90 0.55
N GLY A 318 -1.17 13.07 0.48
CA GLY A 318 -2.42 13.40 -0.21
C GLY A 318 -3.10 14.65 0.35
N GLY A 319 -3.01 14.88 1.66
CA GLY A 319 -3.49 16.12 2.28
C GLY A 319 -2.71 17.34 1.82
N LYS A 320 -1.37 17.24 1.76
CA LYS A 320 -0.52 18.30 1.20
C LYS A 320 -0.86 18.57 -0.27
N ILE A 321 -1.11 17.50 -1.06
CA ILE A 321 -1.56 17.64 -2.46
C ILE A 321 -2.89 18.39 -2.54
N VAL A 322 -3.85 18.13 -1.63
CA VAL A 322 -5.12 18.87 -1.61
C VAL A 322 -4.90 20.37 -1.33
N PHE A 323 -4.04 20.72 -0.38
CA PHE A 323 -3.71 22.12 -0.11
C PHE A 323 -3.09 22.79 -1.35
N LEU A 324 -2.19 22.10 -2.05
CA LEU A 324 -1.59 22.58 -3.29
C LEU A 324 -2.60 22.69 -4.45
N LEU A 325 -3.59 21.81 -4.51
CA LEU A 325 -4.70 21.92 -5.47
C LEU A 325 -5.57 23.15 -5.20
N ILE A 326 -5.88 23.42 -3.93
CA ILE A 326 -6.60 24.64 -3.53
C ILE A 326 -5.79 25.87 -3.97
N GLU A 327 -4.48 25.90 -3.72
CA GLU A 327 -3.59 26.98 -4.14
C GLU A 327 -3.58 27.12 -5.66
N ALA A 328 -3.51 26.03 -6.42
CA ALA A 328 -3.53 26.05 -7.88
C ALA A 328 -4.81 26.66 -8.45
N VAL A 329 -5.96 26.43 -7.81
CA VAL A 329 -7.28 26.92 -8.26
C VAL A 329 -7.54 28.36 -7.79
N THR A 330 -7.17 28.69 -6.55
CA THR A 330 -7.48 30.00 -5.94
C THR A 330 -6.40 31.05 -6.17
N GLY A 331 -5.18 30.61 -6.57
CA GLY A 331 -4.01 31.49 -6.68
C GLY A 331 -3.39 31.89 -5.34
N HIS A 332 -3.86 31.37 -4.23
CA HIS A 332 -3.39 31.70 -2.89
C HIS A 332 -3.15 30.44 -2.08
N ALA A 333 -2.03 30.36 -1.38
CA ALA A 333 -1.73 29.26 -0.47
C ALA A 333 -2.71 29.25 0.70
N VAL A 334 -3.09 28.05 1.16
CA VAL A 334 -3.87 27.89 2.40
C VAL A 334 -3.02 28.41 3.56
N PRO A 335 -3.57 29.26 4.46
CA PRO A 335 -2.81 29.80 5.59
C PRO A 335 -2.17 28.70 6.45
N GLU A 336 -0.88 28.87 6.79
CA GLU A 336 -0.08 27.89 7.56
C GLU A 336 -0.73 27.47 8.86
N LYS A 337 -1.35 28.42 9.58
CA LYS A 337 -2.09 28.12 10.81
C LYS A 337 -3.22 27.11 10.61
N ILE A 338 -3.91 27.21 9.46
CA ILE A 338 -5.00 26.26 9.12
C ILE A 338 -4.40 24.90 8.76
N GLN A 339 -3.37 24.87 7.92
CA GLN A 339 -2.68 23.62 7.56
C GLN A 339 -2.14 22.93 8.82
N GLY A 340 -1.39 23.64 9.65
CA GLY A 340 -0.83 23.10 10.90
C GLY A 340 -1.91 22.57 11.86
N SER A 341 -2.99 23.34 12.08
CA SER A 341 -4.08 22.89 12.97
C SER A 341 -4.77 21.63 12.45
N LEU A 342 -5.03 21.56 11.15
CA LEU A 342 -5.65 20.38 10.52
C LEU A 342 -4.70 19.18 10.60
N THR A 343 -3.42 19.38 10.36
CA THR A 343 -2.40 18.32 10.43
C THR A 343 -2.28 17.77 11.85
N VAL A 344 -2.22 18.63 12.89
CA VAL A 344 -2.17 18.19 14.29
C VAL A 344 -3.44 17.41 14.68
N ALA A 345 -4.62 17.89 14.29
CA ALA A 345 -5.88 17.19 14.54
C ALA A 345 -5.93 15.81 13.86
N ALA A 346 -5.45 15.75 12.63
CA ALA A 346 -5.36 14.52 11.84
C ALA A 346 -4.36 13.52 12.46
N PHE A 347 -3.18 13.97 12.90
CA PHE A 347 -2.23 13.12 13.64
C PHE A 347 -2.81 12.59 14.93
N ALA A 348 -3.50 13.43 15.71
CA ALA A 348 -4.14 13.00 16.96
C ALA A 348 -5.19 11.91 16.70
N LEU A 349 -5.99 12.04 15.63
CA LEU A 349 -6.96 11.03 15.22
C LEU A 349 -6.28 9.72 14.80
N LEU A 350 -5.25 9.77 13.93
CA LEU A 350 -4.51 8.57 13.49
C LEU A 350 -3.81 7.87 14.65
N PHE A 351 -3.22 8.65 15.57
CA PHE A 351 -2.58 8.10 16.76
C PHE A 351 -3.60 7.42 17.69
N GLY A 352 -4.76 8.03 17.90
CA GLY A 352 -5.87 7.43 18.63
C GLY A 352 -6.36 6.12 17.99
N LEU A 353 -6.51 6.10 16.66
CA LEU A 353 -6.89 4.90 15.93
C LEU A 353 -5.81 3.81 16.03
N MET A 354 -4.54 4.18 15.95
CA MET A 354 -3.43 3.24 16.10
C MET A 354 -3.42 2.61 17.51
N LEU A 355 -3.63 3.40 18.57
CA LEU A 355 -3.72 2.90 19.94
C LEU A 355 -4.91 1.94 20.11
N PHE A 356 -6.06 2.29 19.53
CA PHE A 356 -7.25 1.45 19.56
C PHE A 356 -7.01 0.11 18.81
N ALA A 357 -6.45 0.15 17.61
CA ALA A 357 -6.12 -1.05 16.84
C ALA A 357 -5.09 -1.92 17.58
N THR A 358 -4.06 -1.31 18.20
CA THR A 358 -3.08 -2.03 19.01
C THR A 358 -3.73 -2.72 20.22
N TYR A 359 -4.66 -2.04 20.88
CA TYR A 359 -5.42 -2.64 21.98
C TYR A 359 -6.22 -3.87 21.50
N ASN A 360 -6.92 -3.76 20.37
CA ASN A 360 -7.66 -4.87 19.80
C ASN A 360 -6.75 -6.04 19.39
N ASP A 361 -5.58 -5.78 18.80
CA ASP A 361 -4.59 -6.80 18.47
C ASP A 361 -4.17 -7.59 19.74
N ILE A 362 -3.87 -6.88 20.82
CA ILE A 362 -3.47 -7.51 22.10
C ILE A 362 -4.62 -8.38 22.67
N VAL A 363 -5.85 -7.86 22.63
CA VAL A 363 -7.03 -8.64 23.08
C VAL A 363 -7.18 -9.91 22.25
N ARG A 364 -7.07 -9.84 20.92
CA ARG A 364 -7.15 -11.02 20.04
C ARG A 364 -6.04 -12.03 20.31
N LEU A 365 -4.80 -11.57 20.53
CA LEU A 365 -3.69 -12.45 20.90
C LEU A 365 -3.93 -13.18 22.22
N VAL A 366 -4.45 -12.48 23.24
CA VAL A 366 -4.74 -13.07 24.55
C VAL A 366 -5.92 -14.03 24.51
N THR A 367 -6.92 -13.76 23.68
CA THR A 367 -8.12 -14.60 23.53
C THR A 367 -7.92 -15.75 22.55
N GLY A 368 -6.79 -15.81 21.84
CA GLY A 368 -6.52 -16.86 20.84
C GLY A 368 -7.32 -16.68 19.55
N ALA A 369 -7.78 -15.47 19.26
CA ALA A 369 -8.52 -15.14 18.04
C ALA A 369 -7.61 -14.77 16.84
N ILE A 370 -6.28 -14.81 17.04
CA ILE A 370 -5.24 -14.66 16.00
C ILE A 370 -4.30 -15.85 16.06
#